data_d34b85645bce6b9d51de37e59bf031d0
#
_entry.id   d34b85645bce6b9d51de37e59bf031d0
#
_cell.length_a   1.000
_cell.length_b   1.000
_cell.length_c   1.000
_cell.angle_alpha   90.00
_cell.angle_beta   90.00
_cell.angle_gamma   90.00
#
_symmetry.space_group_name_H-M   'P 1'
#
loop_
_entity.id
_entity.type
_entity.pdbx_description
1 polymer ?
#
loop_
_entity_poly.entity_id
_entity_poly.type
_entity_poly.pdbx_seq_one_letter_code
_entity_poly.pdbx_strand_id
1 'polypeptide(L)'
;MTSERRYFDEMLLSSDDVRAPYAEYQKWFANEDPTRLSKKSKEAEAFFRRTGITFNVYGQAAAQERLIPFDLIPRIIANREWTRLSKGIEQRVSAINAFLHDIYHRQEILRAGVVPVELISRNEAFLPQMIGVTPPGNVYTHIVGTDIVRTGEDDFFVLEDNARTPSGVSYMLENRETMLQMFPELFSQIKVQPVSDYPKNLGRSLAACPPDHCSGKPTVAILTPGIHNSAYFEHSFLADQMGVELVEGHDLRVVDGHIAMRTTEGYKVIDVLYRRVDDDYLDPLNFNPESMLGVPGIMDVYRAGNITIANAPGTGIADDKAIYSYMPDIVEFYTGEKAILKNVQTWRCSEPDSLAYVLDHLAELVVKEVHGSGGYGMLVGPAASQKELASFAAKLRKNPSNYIAQPTLSLSTVPIFAKKGLAPRHVDLRPFVLVSPKGINITPGGLTRVALKAGSLVVNSSQGGGTKDTWVLED
;
A
#
# COMPACT_ATOMS: atom_id res chain seq x y z
N MET A 1 24.76 -33.10 3.70
CA MET A 1 23.45 -32.86 4.34
C MET A 1 22.91 -31.58 3.75
N THR A 2 22.04 -31.68 2.73
CA THR A 2 21.30 -30.55 2.19
C THR A 2 20.32 -30.09 3.27
N SER A 3 20.55 -28.90 3.87
CA SER A 3 19.56 -28.30 4.74
C SER A 3 18.33 -28.06 3.86
N GLU A 4 17.22 -28.74 4.12
CA GLU A 4 15.94 -28.40 3.51
C GLU A 4 15.73 -26.91 3.69
N ARG A 5 15.59 -26.19 2.56
CA ARG A 5 15.31 -24.76 2.60
C ARG A 5 13.97 -24.56 3.31
N ARG A 6 14.00 -23.89 4.42
CA ARG A 6 12.84 -23.65 5.28
C ARG A 6 11.83 -22.68 4.63
N TYR A 7 12.22 -21.98 3.56
CA TYR A 7 11.46 -20.93 2.89
C TYR A 7 11.53 -21.08 1.37
N PHE A 8 10.47 -20.67 0.69
CA PHE A 8 10.45 -20.61 -0.75
C PHE A 8 11.42 -19.54 -1.25
N ASP A 9 12.39 -19.93 -2.06
CA ASP A 9 13.33 -19.01 -2.70
C ASP A 9 12.83 -18.68 -4.10
N GLU A 10 12.59 -17.39 -4.39
CA GLU A 10 12.03 -16.97 -5.67
C GLU A 10 13.06 -17.00 -6.81
N MET A 11 14.34 -16.99 -6.49
CA MET A 11 15.41 -17.06 -7.48
C MET A 11 15.97 -18.47 -7.65
N LEU A 12 16.20 -19.21 -6.57
CA LEU A 12 16.95 -20.45 -6.58
C LEU A 12 16.05 -21.67 -6.38
N LEU A 13 16.14 -22.67 -7.27
CA LEU A 13 15.57 -24.00 -7.11
C LEU A 13 16.41 -24.86 -6.17
N SER A 14 17.74 -24.84 -6.37
CA SER A 14 18.74 -25.54 -5.57
C SER A 14 19.98 -24.66 -5.37
N SER A 15 21.08 -25.22 -4.86
CA SER A 15 22.35 -24.47 -4.76
C SER A 15 22.87 -23.98 -6.11
N ASP A 16 22.59 -24.74 -7.17
CA ASP A 16 23.22 -24.54 -8.49
C ASP A 16 22.19 -24.23 -9.60
N ASP A 17 20.89 -24.39 -9.31
CA ASP A 17 19.82 -24.15 -10.28
C ASP A 17 19.01 -22.91 -9.94
N VAL A 18 18.75 -22.08 -10.95
CA VAL A 18 17.88 -20.90 -10.85
C VAL A 18 16.51 -21.17 -11.48
N ARG A 19 15.50 -20.50 -10.97
CA ARG A 19 14.16 -20.51 -11.57
C ARG A 19 14.17 -19.76 -12.88
N ALA A 20 13.34 -20.24 -13.83
CA ALA A 20 13.28 -19.72 -15.20
C ALA A 20 13.24 -18.19 -15.31
N PRO A 21 12.43 -17.45 -14.50
CA PRO A 21 12.39 -16.00 -14.60
C PRO A 21 13.76 -15.31 -14.33
N TYR A 22 14.64 -15.94 -13.55
CA TYR A 22 15.95 -15.40 -13.22
C TYR A 22 17.09 -15.89 -14.14
N ALA A 23 16.83 -16.74 -15.10
CA ALA A 23 17.88 -17.39 -15.89
C ALA A 23 18.79 -16.39 -16.63
N GLU A 24 18.20 -15.38 -17.30
CA GLU A 24 18.97 -14.37 -18.03
C GLU A 24 19.71 -13.42 -17.07
N TYR A 25 19.06 -13.03 -15.97
CA TYR A 25 19.70 -12.24 -14.92
C TYR A 25 20.90 -12.97 -14.31
N GLN A 26 20.77 -14.26 -14.03
CA GLN A 26 21.86 -15.09 -13.48
C GLN A 26 23.05 -15.19 -14.43
N LYS A 27 22.83 -15.35 -15.73
CA LYS A 27 23.89 -15.35 -16.73
C LYS A 27 24.70 -14.05 -16.72
N TRP A 28 24.00 -12.93 -16.67
CA TRP A 28 24.65 -11.62 -16.55
C TRP A 28 25.39 -11.50 -15.21
N PHE A 29 24.75 -11.82 -14.09
CA PHE A 29 25.31 -11.69 -12.74
C PHE A 29 26.57 -12.54 -12.54
N ALA A 30 26.59 -13.76 -13.09
CA ALA A 30 27.74 -14.66 -13.00
C ALA A 30 28.99 -14.13 -13.70
N ASN A 31 28.85 -13.23 -14.66
CA ASN A 31 29.96 -12.60 -15.40
C ASN A 31 30.37 -11.23 -14.84
N GLU A 32 29.64 -10.72 -13.80
CA GLU A 32 29.90 -9.41 -13.23
C GLU A 32 31.04 -9.44 -12.19
N ASP A 33 31.87 -8.40 -12.22
CA ASP A 33 32.91 -8.18 -11.21
C ASP A 33 32.25 -7.73 -9.89
N PRO A 34 32.43 -8.44 -8.77
CA PRO A 34 31.97 -8.04 -7.46
C PRO A 34 32.38 -6.63 -7.04
N THR A 35 33.54 -6.17 -7.51
CA THR A 35 34.06 -4.81 -7.27
C THR A 35 33.19 -3.78 -7.97
N ARG A 36 32.79 -4.05 -9.24
CA ARG A 36 31.86 -3.21 -9.99
C ARG A 36 30.52 -3.13 -9.31
N LEU A 37 29.94 -4.27 -8.87
CA LEU A 37 28.68 -4.32 -8.16
C LEU A 37 28.74 -3.53 -6.84
N SER A 38 29.82 -3.67 -6.07
CA SER A 38 30.02 -2.90 -4.83
C SER A 38 30.10 -1.39 -5.09
N LYS A 39 30.75 -0.97 -6.19
CA LYS A 39 30.79 0.43 -6.62
C LYS A 39 29.40 0.92 -7.01
N LYS A 40 28.66 0.15 -7.81
CA LYS A 40 27.29 0.48 -8.23
C LYS A 40 26.31 0.59 -7.04
N SER A 41 26.46 -0.26 -6.02
CA SER A 41 25.68 -0.15 -4.79
C SER A 41 25.88 1.18 -4.07
N LYS A 42 27.13 1.66 -3.99
CA LYS A 42 27.45 2.98 -3.41
C LYS A 42 26.95 4.14 -4.29
N GLU A 43 27.04 4.00 -5.61
CA GLU A 43 26.50 4.99 -6.55
C GLU A 43 24.98 5.10 -6.43
N ALA A 44 24.26 3.98 -6.31
CA ALA A 44 22.83 3.95 -6.07
C ALA A 44 22.45 4.60 -4.73
N GLU A 45 23.17 4.29 -3.64
CA GLU A 45 22.97 4.96 -2.34
C GLU A 45 23.19 6.47 -2.44
N ALA A 46 24.22 6.90 -3.14
CA ALA A 46 24.50 8.32 -3.39
C ALA A 46 23.43 8.97 -4.25
N PHE A 47 22.85 8.26 -5.22
CA PHE A 47 21.72 8.73 -6.01
C PHE A 47 20.48 8.94 -5.14
N PHE A 48 20.08 7.96 -4.34
CA PHE A 48 18.96 8.08 -3.40
C PHE A 48 19.12 9.27 -2.45
N ARG A 49 20.34 9.48 -1.93
CA ARG A 49 20.65 10.61 -1.06
C ARG A 49 20.51 11.97 -1.76
N ARG A 50 20.97 12.09 -3.01
CA ARG A 50 20.89 13.33 -3.79
C ARG A 50 19.45 13.66 -4.21
N THR A 51 18.68 12.64 -4.56
CA THR A 51 17.26 12.80 -4.93
C THR A 51 16.38 13.08 -3.71
N GLY A 52 16.91 12.87 -2.48
CA GLY A 52 16.15 13.10 -1.25
C GLY A 52 15.10 12.02 -1.00
N ILE A 53 15.37 10.79 -1.45
CA ILE A 53 14.46 9.63 -1.26
C ILE A 53 14.56 9.20 0.20
N THR A 54 13.86 9.93 1.06
CA THR A 54 13.87 9.75 2.50
C THR A 54 12.50 9.36 3.02
N PHE A 55 12.49 8.78 4.19
CA PHE A 55 11.29 8.46 4.95
C PHE A 55 11.46 9.02 6.37
N ASN A 56 10.49 9.83 6.81
CA ASN A 56 10.50 10.36 8.17
C ASN A 56 9.91 9.33 9.14
N VAL A 57 10.66 9.00 10.21
CA VAL A 57 10.20 8.08 11.26
C VAL A 57 9.56 8.90 12.37
N TYR A 58 8.26 8.68 12.63
CA TYR A 58 7.57 9.31 13.75
C TYR A 58 8.07 8.78 15.11
N GLY A 59 8.13 9.66 16.11
CA GLY A 59 8.32 9.27 17.52
C GLY A 59 9.75 9.30 18.06
N GLN A 60 10.73 9.80 17.32
CA GLN A 60 12.04 10.17 17.87
C GLN A 60 12.15 11.70 17.98
N ALA A 61 12.74 12.19 19.08
CA ALA A 61 12.82 13.62 19.46
C ALA A 61 13.58 14.54 18.47
N ALA A 62 14.09 13.99 17.38
CA ALA A 62 14.50 14.68 16.17
C ALA A 62 13.96 13.84 15.01
N ALA A 63 13.12 14.42 14.17
CA ALA A 63 12.69 13.82 12.92
C ALA A 63 13.96 13.54 12.09
N GLN A 64 14.51 12.32 12.21
CA GLN A 64 15.65 11.90 11.41
C GLN A 64 15.09 11.37 10.09
N GLU A 65 15.31 12.13 9.04
CA GLU A 65 15.16 11.61 7.69
C GLU A 65 16.10 10.42 7.52
N ARG A 66 15.52 9.26 7.21
CA ARG A 66 16.29 8.05 6.90
C ARG A 66 16.19 7.78 5.42
N LEU A 67 17.33 7.52 4.80
CA LEU A 67 17.36 6.93 3.48
C LEU A 67 16.74 5.53 3.55
N ILE A 68 15.90 5.20 2.57
CA ILE A 68 15.43 3.81 2.39
C ILE A 68 16.57 3.06 1.71
N PRO A 69 17.12 2.00 2.34
CA PRO A 69 18.17 1.21 1.72
C PRO A 69 17.68 0.54 0.43
N PHE A 70 18.39 0.76 -0.65
CA PHE A 70 18.12 0.15 -1.95
C PHE A 70 19.04 -1.03 -2.23
N ASP A 71 18.49 -2.14 -2.69
CA ASP A 71 19.23 -3.33 -3.10
C ASP A 71 19.21 -3.51 -4.62
N LEU A 72 20.40 -3.76 -5.19
CA LEU A 72 20.62 -3.87 -6.64
C LEU A 72 20.07 -5.16 -7.26
N ILE A 73 19.74 -6.17 -6.47
CA ILE A 73 19.23 -7.43 -7.00
C ILE A 73 17.71 -7.29 -7.20
N PRO A 74 17.19 -7.30 -8.43
CA PRO A 74 15.77 -7.12 -8.66
C PRO A 74 14.96 -8.34 -8.16
N ARG A 75 13.68 -8.12 -7.84
CA ARG A 75 12.70 -9.18 -7.75
C ARG A 75 12.08 -9.39 -9.12
N ILE A 76 12.16 -10.60 -9.67
CA ILE A 76 11.69 -10.90 -11.02
C ILE A 76 10.46 -11.79 -10.95
N ILE A 77 9.38 -11.35 -11.59
CA ILE A 77 8.08 -12.03 -11.65
C ILE A 77 7.81 -12.36 -13.13
N ALA A 78 7.47 -13.61 -13.42
CA ALA A 78 7.09 -14.03 -14.76
C ALA A 78 5.75 -13.38 -15.19
N ASN A 79 5.57 -13.12 -16.50
CA ASN A 79 4.34 -12.53 -17.02
C ASN A 79 3.09 -13.36 -16.65
N ARG A 80 3.19 -14.67 -16.71
CA ARG A 80 2.09 -15.59 -16.31
C ARG A 80 1.67 -15.40 -14.85
N GLU A 81 2.64 -15.27 -13.94
CA GLU A 81 2.38 -15.04 -12.50
C GLU A 81 1.73 -13.67 -12.30
N TRP A 82 2.28 -12.65 -12.96
CA TRP A 82 1.75 -11.29 -12.90
C TRP A 82 0.31 -11.19 -13.42
N THR A 83 0.02 -11.84 -14.55
CA THR A 83 -1.34 -11.88 -15.12
C THR A 83 -2.36 -12.46 -14.14
N ARG A 84 -2.00 -13.54 -13.42
CA ARG A 84 -2.86 -14.11 -12.38
C ARG A 84 -3.04 -13.17 -11.19
N LEU A 85 -1.95 -12.57 -10.72
CA LEU A 85 -1.99 -11.59 -9.63
C LEU A 85 -2.87 -10.39 -9.99
N SER A 86 -2.69 -9.82 -11.17
CA SER A 86 -3.46 -8.67 -11.66
C SER A 86 -4.95 -8.95 -11.72
N LYS A 87 -5.38 -10.10 -12.22
CA LYS A 87 -6.79 -10.50 -12.24
C LYS A 87 -7.38 -10.59 -10.83
N GLY A 88 -6.63 -11.16 -9.89
CA GLY A 88 -7.09 -11.27 -8.52
C GLY A 88 -7.14 -9.92 -7.79
N ILE A 89 -6.19 -9.03 -8.09
CA ILE A 89 -6.19 -7.65 -7.57
C ILE A 89 -7.37 -6.87 -8.16
N GLU A 90 -7.61 -6.96 -9.46
CA GLU A 90 -8.74 -6.31 -10.14
C GLU A 90 -10.08 -6.74 -9.54
N GLN A 91 -10.31 -8.05 -9.37
CA GLN A 91 -11.49 -8.58 -8.72
C GLN A 91 -11.67 -8.01 -7.31
N ARG A 92 -10.62 -8.02 -6.52
CA ARG A 92 -10.63 -7.55 -5.13
C ARG A 92 -10.92 -6.05 -5.02
N VAL A 93 -10.26 -5.22 -5.81
CA VAL A 93 -10.45 -3.76 -5.79
C VAL A 93 -11.83 -3.36 -6.31
N SER A 94 -12.38 -4.09 -7.29
CA SER A 94 -13.77 -3.94 -7.73
C SER A 94 -14.73 -4.20 -6.58
N ALA A 95 -14.52 -5.29 -5.83
CA ALA A 95 -15.35 -5.65 -4.68
C ALA A 95 -15.21 -4.62 -3.53
N ILE A 96 -14.02 -4.07 -3.28
CA ILE A 96 -13.81 -3.01 -2.29
C ILE A 96 -14.63 -1.76 -2.65
N ASN A 97 -14.61 -1.30 -3.90
CA ASN A 97 -15.41 -0.15 -4.32
C ASN A 97 -16.92 -0.42 -4.22
N ALA A 98 -17.37 -1.63 -4.60
CA ALA A 98 -18.78 -2.03 -4.45
C ALA A 98 -19.20 -2.11 -2.96
N PHE A 99 -18.35 -2.66 -2.10
CA PHE A 99 -18.56 -2.72 -0.66
C PHE A 99 -18.68 -1.32 -0.05
N LEU A 100 -17.78 -0.40 -0.39
CA LEU A 100 -17.83 0.98 0.09
C LEU A 100 -19.08 1.70 -0.38
N HIS A 101 -19.50 1.52 -1.63
CA HIS A 101 -20.77 2.05 -2.11
C HIS A 101 -21.95 1.49 -1.30
N ASP A 102 -22.00 0.18 -1.09
CA ASP A 102 -23.12 -0.47 -0.43
C ASP A 102 -23.26 -0.04 1.05
N ILE A 103 -22.16 -0.02 1.82
CA ILE A 103 -22.23 0.32 3.25
C ILE A 103 -22.66 1.77 3.52
N TYR A 104 -22.41 2.68 2.58
CA TYR A 104 -22.87 4.08 2.67
C TYR A 104 -24.25 4.31 2.05
N HIS A 105 -24.88 3.30 1.44
CA HIS A 105 -26.21 3.40 0.81
C HIS A 105 -27.16 2.32 1.31
N ARG A 106 -27.28 1.21 0.58
CA ARG A 106 -28.29 0.19 0.81
C ARG A 106 -27.95 -0.80 1.92
N GLN A 107 -26.69 -0.98 2.22
CA GLN A 107 -26.19 -1.91 3.24
C GLN A 107 -26.68 -3.35 3.00
N GLU A 108 -26.72 -3.78 1.73
CA GLU A 108 -27.27 -5.10 1.33
C GLU A 108 -26.42 -6.24 1.92
N ILE A 109 -25.08 -6.10 1.94
CA ILE A 109 -24.19 -7.10 2.53
C ILE A 109 -24.41 -7.28 4.04
N LEU A 110 -24.78 -6.20 4.76
CA LEU A 110 -25.10 -6.24 6.18
C LEU A 110 -26.45 -6.90 6.41
N ARG A 111 -27.46 -6.57 5.59
CA ARG A 111 -28.79 -7.20 5.64
C ARG A 111 -28.72 -8.68 5.30
N ALA A 112 -27.83 -9.08 4.41
CA ALA A 112 -27.58 -10.48 4.08
C ALA A 112 -26.85 -11.25 5.19
N GLY A 113 -26.32 -10.55 6.21
CA GLY A 113 -25.57 -11.15 7.31
C GLY A 113 -24.19 -11.65 6.94
N VAL A 114 -23.64 -11.25 5.79
CA VAL A 114 -22.30 -11.63 5.34
C VAL A 114 -21.23 -10.92 6.16
N VAL A 115 -21.44 -9.61 6.40
CA VAL A 115 -20.59 -8.82 7.31
C VAL A 115 -21.46 -8.37 8.50
N PRO A 116 -21.03 -8.58 9.75
CA PRO A 116 -21.75 -8.13 10.93
C PRO A 116 -21.91 -6.60 10.96
N VAL A 117 -23.10 -6.13 11.28
CA VAL A 117 -23.43 -4.69 11.37
C VAL A 117 -22.50 -3.95 12.34
N GLU A 118 -22.13 -4.59 13.43
CA GLU A 118 -21.29 -4.02 14.49
C GLU A 118 -19.87 -3.69 14.00
N LEU A 119 -19.36 -4.43 13.02
CA LEU A 119 -18.04 -4.16 12.43
C LEU A 119 -18.03 -2.86 11.60
N ILE A 120 -19.18 -2.43 11.13
CA ILE A 120 -19.33 -1.16 10.41
C ILE A 120 -19.74 -0.04 11.38
N SER A 121 -20.81 -0.24 12.16
CA SER A 121 -21.39 0.80 13.00
C SER A 121 -20.50 1.27 14.17
N ARG A 122 -19.57 0.43 14.61
CA ARG A 122 -18.59 0.73 15.68
C ARG A 122 -17.20 1.07 15.15
N ASN A 123 -17.01 1.03 13.85
CA ASN A 123 -15.73 1.32 13.25
C ASN A 123 -15.52 2.84 13.14
N GLU A 124 -14.44 3.34 13.73
CA GLU A 124 -14.10 4.77 13.72
C GLU A 124 -13.84 5.30 12.30
N ALA A 125 -13.44 4.42 11.36
CA ALA A 125 -13.24 4.78 9.96
C ALA A 125 -14.55 4.84 9.15
N PHE A 126 -15.69 4.38 9.71
CA PHE A 126 -17.00 4.58 9.11
C PHE A 126 -17.49 6.00 9.39
N LEU A 127 -17.64 6.79 8.35
CA LEU A 127 -18.01 8.19 8.47
C LEU A 127 -19.52 8.38 8.20
N PRO A 128 -20.35 8.65 9.22
CA PRO A 128 -21.78 8.95 9.02
C PRO A 128 -22.04 10.09 8.02
N GLN A 129 -21.08 11.01 7.89
CA GLN A 129 -21.10 12.13 6.93
C GLN A 129 -21.14 11.67 5.47
N MET A 130 -20.76 10.42 5.20
CA MET A 130 -20.75 9.83 3.86
C MET A 130 -22.03 9.07 3.51
N ILE A 131 -22.95 8.87 4.46
CA ILE A 131 -24.20 8.16 4.20
C ILE A 131 -25.01 8.88 3.12
N GLY A 132 -25.32 8.16 2.04
CA GLY A 132 -26.07 8.67 0.89
C GLY A 132 -25.24 9.53 -0.08
N VAL A 133 -23.96 9.71 0.17
CA VAL A 133 -23.04 10.47 -0.75
C VAL A 133 -22.48 9.52 -1.79
N THR A 134 -22.73 9.82 -3.06
CA THR A 134 -22.09 9.12 -4.19
C THR A 134 -20.96 9.99 -4.75
N PRO A 135 -19.72 9.53 -4.68
CA PRO A 135 -18.61 10.25 -5.30
C PRO A 135 -18.76 10.42 -6.81
N PRO A 136 -18.24 11.49 -7.42
CA PRO A 136 -18.20 11.62 -8.86
C PRO A 136 -17.61 10.36 -9.54
N GLY A 137 -18.26 9.90 -10.60
CA GLY A 137 -17.90 8.63 -11.26
C GLY A 137 -18.16 7.36 -10.47
N ASN A 138 -18.80 7.44 -9.29
CA ASN A 138 -19.07 6.33 -8.37
C ASN A 138 -17.78 5.57 -7.96
N VAL A 139 -16.66 6.28 -7.83
CA VAL A 139 -15.37 5.73 -7.42
C VAL A 139 -15.04 6.21 -6.01
N TYR A 140 -14.97 5.29 -5.05
CA TYR A 140 -14.58 5.57 -3.67
C TYR A 140 -13.07 5.53 -3.49
N THR A 141 -12.43 4.46 -3.97
CA THR A 141 -10.97 4.32 -3.92
C THR A 141 -10.39 4.44 -5.32
N HIS A 142 -9.79 5.60 -5.61
CA HIS A 142 -9.09 5.84 -6.87
C HIS A 142 -7.70 5.20 -6.91
N ILE A 143 -7.06 5.12 -5.75
CA ILE A 143 -5.73 4.53 -5.58
C ILE A 143 -5.79 3.48 -4.48
N VAL A 144 -5.37 2.25 -4.79
CA VAL A 144 -5.28 1.14 -3.82
C VAL A 144 -3.89 0.53 -3.86
N GLY A 145 -3.33 0.26 -2.68
CA GLY A 145 -2.12 -0.54 -2.51
C GLY A 145 -2.47 -1.83 -1.78
N THR A 146 -2.25 -2.98 -2.38
CA THR A 146 -2.54 -4.28 -1.78
C THR A 146 -1.24 -4.97 -1.38
N ASP A 147 -1.03 -5.25 -0.10
CA ASP A 147 0.19 -5.92 0.35
C ASP A 147 0.08 -7.43 0.16
N ILE A 148 0.99 -7.99 -0.63
CA ILE A 148 0.98 -9.39 -1.05
C ILE A 148 2.28 -10.07 -0.61
N VAL A 149 2.15 -11.27 -0.06
CA VAL A 149 3.27 -12.15 0.26
C VAL A 149 3.17 -13.45 -0.51
N ARG A 150 4.32 -14.08 -0.73
CA ARG A 150 4.44 -15.38 -1.37
C ARG A 150 5.00 -16.38 -0.37
N THR A 151 4.48 -17.60 -0.36
CA THR A 151 4.95 -18.69 0.51
C THR A 151 5.34 -19.94 -0.29
N GLY A 152 4.99 -20.00 -1.57
CA GLY A 152 5.24 -21.11 -2.48
C GLY A 152 5.20 -20.67 -3.94
N GLU A 153 5.31 -21.61 -4.87
CA GLU A 153 5.38 -21.30 -6.30
C GLU A 153 4.13 -20.55 -6.78
N ASP A 154 2.94 -21.04 -6.42
CA ASP A 154 1.63 -20.45 -6.78
C ASP A 154 0.86 -19.91 -5.56
N ASP A 155 1.50 -19.83 -4.41
CA ASP A 155 0.87 -19.45 -3.15
C ASP A 155 1.15 -17.97 -2.82
N PHE A 156 0.23 -17.12 -3.26
CA PHE A 156 0.18 -15.71 -2.96
C PHE A 156 -0.96 -15.40 -2.00
N PHE A 157 -0.67 -14.61 -0.97
CA PHE A 157 -1.63 -14.19 0.05
C PHE A 157 -1.64 -12.68 0.15
N VAL A 158 -2.84 -12.11 0.26
CA VAL A 158 -2.99 -10.70 0.64
C VAL A 158 -2.83 -10.60 2.14
N LEU A 159 -2.03 -9.64 2.61
CA LEU A 159 -1.86 -9.33 4.03
C LEU A 159 -2.78 -8.21 4.50
N GLU A 160 -2.95 -7.19 3.67
CA GLU A 160 -3.79 -6.03 3.93
C GLU A 160 -4.10 -5.27 2.63
N ASP A 161 -5.17 -4.49 2.65
CA ASP A 161 -5.49 -3.51 1.63
C ASP A 161 -5.29 -2.12 2.20
N ASN A 162 -4.73 -1.22 1.40
CA ASN A 162 -4.56 0.19 1.73
C ASN A 162 -5.39 1.00 0.73
N ALA A 163 -6.59 1.40 1.14
CA ALA A 163 -7.59 2.07 0.31
C ALA A 163 -7.86 3.53 0.73
N ARG A 164 -7.24 4.00 1.82
CA ARG A 164 -7.36 5.38 2.32
C ARG A 164 -6.30 6.29 1.70
N THR A 165 -5.04 6.14 2.09
CA THR A 165 -3.90 6.95 1.63
C THR A 165 -2.67 6.09 1.33
N PRO A 166 -2.73 5.14 0.36
CA PRO A 166 -1.59 4.27 0.07
C PRO A 166 -0.36 5.07 -0.33
N SER A 167 0.82 4.63 0.13
CA SER A 167 2.12 5.25 -0.16
C SER A 167 3.14 4.23 -0.65
N GLY A 168 4.19 4.72 -1.29
CA GLY A 168 5.33 3.92 -1.72
C GLY A 168 5.52 3.83 -3.24
N VAL A 169 4.64 4.43 -4.02
CA VAL A 169 4.75 4.38 -5.49
C VAL A 169 5.95 5.17 -6.01
N SER A 170 6.29 6.28 -5.37
CA SER A 170 7.49 7.05 -5.72
C SER A 170 8.75 6.20 -5.58
N TYR A 171 8.83 5.37 -4.53
CA TYR A 171 9.97 4.47 -4.34
C TYR A 171 10.03 3.36 -5.40
N MET A 172 8.88 2.84 -5.85
CA MET A 172 8.83 1.91 -6.98
C MET A 172 9.41 2.54 -8.25
N LEU A 173 9.01 3.78 -8.56
CA LEU A 173 9.46 4.50 -9.75
C LEU A 173 10.96 4.83 -9.66
N GLU A 174 11.43 5.32 -8.53
CA GLU A 174 12.82 5.65 -8.28
C GLU A 174 13.74 4.40 -8.25
N ASN A 175 13.22 3.26 -7.76
CA ASN A 175 13.93 1.98 -7.84
C ASN A 175 14.20 1.61 -9.31
N ARG A 176 13.18 1.71 -10.19
CA ARG A 176 13.32 1.43 -11.62
C ARG A 176 14.27 2.41 -12.30
N GLU A 177 14.16 3.70 -12.01
CA GLU A 177 15.06 4.72 -12.57
C GLU A 177 16.50 4.47 -12.14
N THR A 178 16.72 4.13 -10.88
CA THR A 178 18.04 3.76 -10.37
C THR A 178 18.62 2.55 -11.10
N MET A 179 17.82 1.49 -11.31
CA MET A 179 18.29 0.31 -12.04
C MET A 179 18.61 0.63 -13.49
N LEU A 180 17.81 1.46 -14.17
CA LEU A 180 18.08 1.92 -15.53
C LEU A 180 19.38 2.71 -15.62
N GLN A 181 19.70 3.55 -14.63
CA GLN A 181 20.95 4.31 -14.59
C GLN A 181 22.17 3.43 -14.24
N MET A 182 21.99 2.49 -13.31
CA MET A 182 23.11 1.63 -12.87
C MET A 182 23.46 0.55 -13.88
N PHE A 183 22.47 -0.05 -14.55
CA PHE A 183 22.61 -1.23 -15.41
C PHE A 183 21.75 -1.13 -16.67
N PRO A 184 21.93 -0.11 -17.53
CA PRO A 184 21.13 0.04 -18.74
C PRO A 184 21.24 -1.16 -19.70
N GLU A 185 22.40 -1.86 -19.67
CA GLU A 185 22.62 -3.07 -20.45
C GLU A 185 21.66 -4.22 -20.09
N LEU A 186 21.22 -4.33 -18.84
CA LEU A 186 20.26 -5.35 -18.43
C LEU A 186 18.90 -5.17 -19.12
N PHE A 187 18.44 -3.94 -19.24
CA PHE A 187 17.16 -3.63 -19.89
C PHE A 187 17.20 -3.78 -21.42
N SER A 188 18.41 -3.85 -22.01
CA SER A 188 18.56 -4.21 -23.42
C SER A 188 18.49 -5.74 -23.65
N GLN A 189 18.84 -6.53 -22.63
CA GLN A 189 18.86 -7.99 -22.68
C GLN A 189 17.60 -8.64 -22.14
N ILE A 190 17.04 -8.06 -21.06
CA ILE A 190 15.85 -8.56 -20.37
C ILE A 190 14.70 -7.61 -20.61
N LYS A 191 13.65 -8.09 -21.27
CA LYS A 191 12.47 -7.29 -21.52
C LYS A 191 11.61 -7.21 -20.27
N VAL A 192 11.51 -6.02 -19.69
CA VAL A 192 10.80 -5.72 -18.46
C VAL A 192 9.68 -4.73 -18.75
N GLN A 193 8.47 -5.04 -18.30
CA GLN A 193 7.32 -4.15 -18.45
C GLN A 193 7.58 -2.79 -17.78
N PRO A 194 7.22 -1.66 -18.44
CA PRO A 194 7.50 -0.32 -17.94
C PRO A 194 6.59 0.05 -16.77
N VAL A 195 7.10 0.87 -15.86
CA VAL A 195 6.34 1.46 -14.72
C VAL A 195 6.24 2.98 -14.82
N SER A 196 7.02 3.61 -15.70
CA SER A 196 7.15 5.06 -15.84
C SER A 196 5.87 5.80 -16.20
N ASP A 197 4.87 5.10 -16.76
CA ASP A 197 3.57 5.69 -17.11
C ASP A 197 2.65 5.90 -15.90
N TYR A 198 3.02 5.44 -14.69
CA TYR A 198 2.16 5.55 -13.52
C TYR A 198 1.67 7.00 -13.25
N PRO A 199 2.52 8.04 -13.18
CA PRO A 199 2.04 9.39 -12.90
C PRO A 199 1.06 9.92 -13.94
N LYS A 200 1.30 9.61 -15.21
CA LYS A 200 0.39 9.94 -16.31
C LYS A 200 -0.95 9.21 -16.20
N ASN A 201 -0.92 7.93 -15.84
CA ASN A 201 -2.12 7.13 -15.63
C ASN A 201 -2.89 7.58 -14.39
N LEU A 202 -2.20 7.95 -13.31
CA LEU A 202 -2.81 8.56 -12.12
C LEU A 202 -3.54 9.85 -12.49
N GLY A 203 -2.88 10.78 -13.20
CA GLY A 203 -3.50 12.01 -13.68
C GLY A 203 -4.73 11.76 -14.54
N ARG A 204 -4.69 10.75 -15.43
CA ARG A 204 -5.84 10.37 -16.27
C ARG A 204 -6.98 9.75 -15.47
N SER A 205 -6.68 8.90 -14.47
CA SER A 205 -7.69 8.29 -13.60
C SER A 205 -8.40 9.33 -12.76
N LEU A 206 -7.67 10.28 -12.19
CA LEU A 206 -8.22 11.39 -11.43
C LEU A 206 -9.07 12.30 -12.31
N ALA A 207 -8.56 12.71 -13.47
CA ALA A 207 -9.27 13.57 -14.42
C ALA A 207 -10.50 12.89 -15.08
N ALA A 208 -10.66 11.58 -14.93
CA ALA A 208 -11.84 10.85 -15.42
C ALA A 208 -13.05 10.93 -14.47
N CYS A 209 -12.89 11.53 -13.29
CA CYS A 209 -13.94 11.71 -12.30
C CYS A 209 -14.16 13.20 -11.98
N PRO A 210 -14.44 14.08 -12.97
CA PRO A 210 -14.72 15.47 -12.67
C PRO A 210 -16.09 15.60 -12.01
N PRO A 211 -16.32 16.63 -11.17
CA PRO A 211 -17.65 17.00 -10.74
C PRO A 211 -18.50 17.49 -11.93
N ASP A 212 -19.83 17.42 -11.80
CA ASP A 212 -20.78 17.69 -12.91
C ASP A 212 -20.68 19.12 -13.51
N HIS A 213 -20.28 20.09 -12.69
CA HIS A 213 -20.12 21.49 -13.18
C HIS A 213 -18.88 21.70 -14.03
N CYS A 214 -17.92 20.77 -14.00
CA CYS A 214 -16.66 20.90 -14.73
C CYS A 214 -16.87 20.77 -16.24
N SER A 215 -16.63 21.86 -16.96
CA SER A 215 -16.67 21.90 -18.42
C SER A 215 -15.23 21.94 -18.97
N GLY A 216 -14.77 20.84 -19.53
CA GLY A 216 -13.43 20.75 -20.11
C GLY A 216 -12.45 19.91 -19.29
N LYS A 217 -11.16 20.30 -19.30
CA LYS A 217 -10.13 19.59 -18.55
C LYS A 217 -10.21 19.99 -17.06
N PRO A 218 -10.44 19.05 -16.14
CA PRO A 218 -10.52 19.37 -14.72
C PRO A 218 -9.17 19.85 -14.16
N THR A 219 -9.23 20.78 -13.22
CA THR A 219 -8.09 21.20 -12.41
C THR A 219 -7.85 20.15 -11.32
N VAL A 220 -6.71 19.48 -11.37
CA VAL A 220 -6.29 18.49 -10.37
C VAL A 220 -5.22 19.12 -9.48
N ALA A 221 -5.31 18.90 -8.17
CA ALA A 221 -4.27 19.27 -7.20
C ALA A 221 -4.03 18.14 -6.18
N ILE A 222 -2.85 18.13 -5.55
CA ILE A 222 -2.50 17.22 -4.46
C ILE A 222 -2.52 18.00 -3.15
N LEU A 223 -3.37 17.57 -2.19
CA LEU A 223 -3.40 18.13 -0.83
C LEU A 223 -2.42 17.37 0.06
N THR A 224 -1.39 18.05 0.51
CA THR A 224 -0.40 17.51 1.45
C THR A 224 -0.58 18.07 2.86
N PRO A 225 -0.29 17.31 3.93
CA PRO A 225 -0.19 17.85 5.28
C PRO A 225 1.14 18.59 5.54
N GLY A 226 1.98 18.77 4.52
CA GLY A 226 3.22 19.51 4.58
C GLY A 226 4.48 18.67 4.88
N ILE A 227 5.60 19.37 5.00
CA ILE A 227 6.96 18.81 5.06
C ILE A 227 7.25 17.86 6.24
N HIS A 228 6.42 17.89 7.29
CA HIS A 228 6.59 17.02 8.44
C HIS A 228 5.95 15.63 8.25
N ASN A 229 5.23 15.43 7.15
CA ASN A 229 4.65 14.11 6.83
C ASN A 229 5.75 13.16 6.36
N SER A 230 5.68 11.90 6.79
CA SER A 230 6.66 10.86 6.42
C SER A 230 6.72 10.57 4.92
N ALA A 231 5.61 10.80 4.20
CA ALA A 231 5.50 10.58 2.76
C ALA A 231 5.58 11.87 1.94
N TYR A 232 6.05 12.99 2.51
CA TYR A 232 6.09 14.29 1.80
C TYR A 232 6.89 14.23 0.50
N PHE A 233 8.00 13.47 0.48
CA PHE A 233 8.75 13.21 -0.75
C PHE A 233 7.83 12.70 -1.87
N GLU A 234 6.99 11.69 -1.57
CA GLU A 234 6.05 11.14 -2.54
C GLU A 234 5.02 12.17 -3.02
N HIS A 235 4.53 13.02 -2.12
CA HIS A 235 3.54 14.04 -2.48
C HIS A 235 4.11 15.05 -3.48
N SER A 236 5.31 15.57 -3.21
CA SER A 236 6.00 16.51 -4.10
C SER A 236 6.44 15.85 -5.40
N PHE A 237 6.96 14.62 -5.33
CA PHE A 237 7.35 13.83 -6.50
C PHE A 237 6.17 13.62 -7.47
N LEU A 238 5.02 13.18 -6.94
CA LEU A 238 3.85 12.96 -7.79
C LEU A 238 3.28 14.24 -8.37
N ALA A 239 3.28 15.35 -7.61
CA ALA A 239 2.83 16.65 -8.11
C ALA A 239 3.70 17.10 -9.30
N ASP A 240 5.02 16.99 -9.16
CA ASP A 240 5.98 17.31 -10.22
C ASP A 240 5.78 16.42 -11.45
N GLN A 241 5.75 15.10 -11.28
CA GLN A 241 5.62 14.13 -12.36
C GLN A 241 4.27 14.22 -13.11
N MET A 242 3.21 14.62 -12.41
CA MET A 242 1.88 14.83 -13.00
C MET A 242 1.72 16.24 -13.60
N GLY A 243 2.58 17.20 -13.24
CA GLY A 243 2.45 18.60 -13.62
C GLY A 243 1.21 19.25 -12.99
N VAL A 244 0.93 18.96 -11.71
CA VAL A 244 -0.20 19.51 -10.95
C VAL A 244 0.30 20.24 -9.70
N GLU A 245 -0.56 21.11 -9.14
CA GLU A 245 -0.21 21.87 -7.95
C GLU A 245 -0.15 20.98 -6.70
N LEU A 246 0.87 21.20 -5.87
CA LEU A 246 0.95 20.69 -4.51
C LEU A 246 0.48 21.80 -3.57
N VAL A 247 -0.58 21.53 -2.81
CA VAL A 247 -1.22 22.51 -1.93
C VAL A 247 -1.31 21.99 -0.50
N GLU A 248 -1.25 22.91 0.47
CA GLU A 248 -1.58 22.66 1.86
C GLU A 248 -2.98 23.23 2.18
N GLY A 249 -3.57 22.84 3.31
CA GLY A 249 -4.92 23.28 3.68
C GLY A 249 -5.09 24.79 3.72
N HIS A 250 -4.05 25.54 4.12
CA HIS A 250 -4.09 27.00 4.19
C HIS A 250 -4.03 27.71 2.83
N ASP A 251 -3.67 27.01 1.75
CA ASP A 251 -3.72 27.52 0.38
C ASP A 251 -5.13 27.46 -0.20
N LEU A 252 -6.01 26.69 0.44
CA LEU A 252 -7.35 26.36 -0.02
C LEU A 252 -8.43 27.07 0.79
N ARG A 253 -9.54 27.38 0.13
CA ARG A 253 -10.76 27.87 0.76
C ARG A 253 -12.00 27.56 -0.06
N VAL A 254 -13.15 27.64 0.61
CA VAL A 254 -14.46 27.61 -0.06
C VAL A 254 -14.74 28.99 -0.67
N VAL A 255 -14.99 29.04 -1.99
CA VAL A 255 -15.42 30.23 -2.72
C VAL A 255 -16.61 29.84 -3.58
N ASP A 256 -17.74 30.50 -3.40
CA ASP A 256 -18.97 30.29 -4.17
C ASP A 256 -19.39 28.80 -4.27
N GLY A 257 -19.22 28.05 -3.16
CA GLY A 257 -19.57 26.64 -3.08
C GLY A 257 -18.58 25.68 -3.75
N HIS A 258 -17.39 26.15 -4.11
CA HIS A 258 -16.30 25.37 -4.69
C HIS A 258 -15.04 25.46 -3.82
N ILE A 259 -14.16 24.47 -3.91
CA ILE A 259 -12.80 24.60 -3.35
C ILE A 259 -11.93 25.32 -4.35
N ALA A 260 -11.29 26.38 -3.88
CA ALA A 260 -10.37 27.14 -4.71
C ALA A 260 -9.02 27.33 -4.05
N MET A 261 -7.95 27.23 -4.82
CA MET A 261 -6.59 27.55 -4.40
C MET A 261 -6.26 29.02 -4.68
N ARG A 262 -5.48 29.59 -3.78
CA ARG A 262 -4.95 30.95 -3.94
C ARG A 262 -3.80 30.94 -4.93
N THR A 263 -3.88 31.82 -5.93
CA THR A 263 -2.81 32.05 -6.92
C THR A 263 -2.43 33.53 -6.96
N THR A 264 -1.39 33.86 -7.69
CA THR A 264 -0.99 35.28 -7.93
C THR A 264 -2.02 36.07 -8.75
N GLU A 265 -2.91 35.37 -9.46
CA GLU A 265 -3.97 35.97 -10.30
C GLU A 265 -5.35 35.95 -9.63
N GLY A 266 -5.44 35.49 -8.37
CA GLY A 266 -6.68 35.32 -7.61
C GLY A 266 -6.95 33.87 -7.21
N TYR A 267 -8.23 33.49 -7.18
CA TYR A 267 -8.65 32.14 -6.82
C TYR A 267 -8.90 31.29 -8.06
N LYS A 268 -8.34 30.07 -8.08
CA LYS A 268 -8.56 29.06 -9.11
C LYS A 268 -9.28 27.86 -8.51
N VAL A 269 -10.44 27.50 -9.08
CA VAL A 269 -11.23 26.34 -8.63
C VAL A 269 -10.44 25.06 -8.88
N ILE A 270 -10.52 24.15 -7.90
CA ILE A 270 -10.02 22.78 -7.98
C ILE A 270 -11.21 21.86 -8.17
N ASP A 271 -11.20 21.05 -9.22
CA ASP A 271 -12.25 20.09 -9.55
C ASP A 271 -11.98 18.73 -8.91
N VAL A 272 -10.71 18.30 -8.86
CA VAL A 272 -10.27 17.02 -8.31
C VAL A 272 -9.12 17.22 -7.34
N LEU A 273 -9.32 16.81 -6.10
CA LEU A 273 -8.32 16.90 -5.03
C LEU A 273 -7.81 15.50 -4.67
N TYR A 274 -6.55 15.21 -5.01
CA TYR A 274 -5.88 14.01 -4.51
C TYR A 274 -5.34 14.30 -3.10
N ARG A 275 -6.06 13.83 -2.08
CA ARG A 275 -5.69 14.09 -0.69
C ARG A 275 -4.65 13.12 -0.16
N ARG A 276 -3.70 13.67 0.58
CA ARG A 276 -2.73 12.93 1.40
C ARG A 276 -2.91 13.25 2.89
N VAL A 277 -4.02 13.88 3.24
CA VAL A 277 -4.48 14.19 4.59
C VAL A 277 -5.50 13.14 5.01
N ASP A 278 -5.38 12.59 6.22
CA ASP A 278 -6.33 11.62 6.78
C ASP A 278 -7.71 12.27 7.04
N ASP A 279 -8.74 11.43 7.12
CA ASP A 279 -10.13 11.86 7.28
C ASP A 279 -10.31 12.80 8.48
N ASP A 280 -9.75 12.45 9.63
CA ASP A 280 -9.86 13.23 10.88
C ASP A 280 -9.37 14.68 10.73
N TYR A 281 -8.45 14.92 9.81
CA TYR A 281 -7.83 16.23 9.62
C TYR A 281 -8.32 16.97 8.38
N LEU A 282 -9.22 16.35 7.58
CA LEU A 282 -9.64 16.88 6.28
C LEU A 282 -10.53 18.11 6.41
N ASP A 283 -11.46 18.13 7.37
CA ASP A 283 -12.40 19.24 7.60
C ASP A 283 -12.59 19.50 9.09
N PRO A 284 -12.06 20.60 9.64
CA PRO A 284 -12.21 20.92 11.05
C PRO A 284 -13.67 21.21 11.48
N LEU A 285 -14.58 21.47 10.55
CA LEU A 285 -16.00 21.67 10.88
C LEU A 285 -16.76 20.36 11.02
N ASN A 286 -16.26 19.28 10.46
CA ASN A 286 -16.92 17.97 10.46
C ASN A 286 -16.18 16.91 11.29
N PHE A 287 -14.87 17.07 11.52
CA PHE A 287 -14.01 16.08 12.18
C PHE A 287 -13.25 16.71 13.36
N ASN A 288 -11.91 16.69 13.36
CA ASN A 288 -11.11 17.28 14.43
C ASN A 288 -11.08 18.81 14.33
N PRO A 289 -11.72 19.55 15.25
CA PRO A 289 -11.81 21.03 15.20
C PRO A 289 -10.44 21.72 15.38
N GLU A 290 -9.44 21.01 15.91
CA GLU A 290 -8.07 21.53 16.07
C GLU A 290 -7.21 21.33 14.82
N SER A 291 -7.77 20.74 13.76
CA SER A 291 -7.00 20.46 12.53
C SER A 291 -6.64 21.76 11.80
N MET A 292 -5.35 21.89 11.51
CA MET A 292 -4.78 22.96 10.66
C MET A 292 -4.37 22.42 9.28
N LEU A 293 -4.61 21.12 8.99
CA LEU A 293 -4.13 20.44 7.80
C LEU A 293 -5.16 20.38 6.68
N GLY A 294 -6.42 20.50 7.02
CA GLY A 294 -7.54 20.39 6.10
C GLY A 294 -8.14 21.74 5.70
N VAL A 295 -9.33 21.68 5.11
CA VAL A 295 -10.03 22.84 4.58
C VAL A 295 -11.40 22.97 5.24
N PRO A 296 -11.68 24.02 6.01
CA PRO A 296 -12.99 24.21 6.62
C PRO A 296 -14.12 24.26 5.59
N GLY A 297 -15.12 23.37 5.74
CA GLY A 297 -16.28 23.29 4.87
C GLY A 297 -16.09 22.46 3.59
N ILE A 298 -14.97 21.77 3.44
CA ILE A 298 -14.74 20.93 2.24
C ILE A 298 -15.77 19.79 2.15
N MET A 299 -16.25 19.27 3.28
CA MET A 299 -17.27 18.21 3.28
C MET A 299 -18.62 18.68 2.75
N ASP A 300 -19.00 19.95 2.96
CA ASP A 300 -20.21 20.51 2.39
C ASP A 300 -20.11 20.66 0.88
N VAL A 301 -18.96 21.14 0.38
CA VAL A 301 -18.64 21.21 -1.05
C VAL A 301 -18.66 19.82 -1.70
N TYR A 302 -18.10 18.83 -1.02
CA TYR A 302 -18.06 17.45 -1.48
C TYR A 302 -19.46 16.82 -1.54
N ARG A 303 -20.29 17.00 -0.51
CA ARG A 303 -21.69 16.52 -0.50
C ARG A 303 -22.55 17.20 -1.56
N ALA A 304 -22.25 18.45 -1.90
CA ALA A 304 -22.90 19.17 -2.99
C ALA A 304 -22.48 18.66 -4.39
N GLY A 305 -21.49 17.74 -4.46
CA GLY A 305 -20.98 17.22 -5.73
C GLY A 305 -20.07 18.20 -6.48
N ASN A 306 -19.54 19.22 -5.80
CA ASN A 306 -18.74 20.29 -6.40
C ASN A 306 -17.24 20.07 -6.35
N ILE A 307 -16.79 18.92 -5.86
CA ILE A 307 -15.38 18.49 -5.89
C ILE A 307 -15.30 16.97 -5.86
N THR A 308 -14.32 16.43 -6.55
CA THR A 308 -13.92 15.03 -6.35
C THR A 308 -12.77 14.96 -5.36
N ILE A 309 -12.90 14.13 -4.31
CA ILE A 309 -11.84 13.85 -3.34
C ILE A 309 -11.38 12.40 -3.56
N ALA A 310 -10.10 12.22 -3.91
CA ALA A 310 -9.47 10.91 -4.14
C ALA A 310 -8.43 10.62 -3.02
N ASN A 311 -8.49 9.51 -2.28
CA ASN A 311 -9.65 8.64 -2.16
C ASN A 311 -10.76 9.31 -1.35
N ALA A 312 -11.99 8.90 -1.56
CA ALA A 312 -13.15 9.48 -0.87
C ALA A 312 -12.98 9.41 0.65
N PRO A 313 -13.54 10.36 1.42
CA PRO A 313 -13.63 10.23 2.87
C PRO A 313 -14.35 8.93 3.27
N GLY A 314 -13.93 8.31 4.37
CA GLY A 314 -14.53 7.08 4.89
C GLY A 314 -14.08 5.78 4.19
N THR A 315 -13.13 5.84 3.23
CA THR A 315 -12.58 4.62 2.61
C THR A 315 -11.65 3.85 3.55
N GLY A 316 -11.19 4.46 4.64
CA GLY A 316 -10.37 3.83 5.66
C GLY A 316 -10.99 2.58 6.29
N ILE A 317 -12.30 2.40 6.20
CA ILE A 317 -12.97 1.18 6.65
C ILE A 317 -12.51 -0.06 5.85
N ALA A 318 -12.08 0.10 4.60
CA ALA A 318 -11.53 -0.98 3.81
C ALA A 318 -10.08 -1.37 4.22
N ASP A 319 -9.38 -0.50 4.96
CA ASP A 319 -8.06 -0.79 5.54
C ASP A 319 -8.15 -1.61 6.85
N ASP A 320 -9.36 -1.74 7.39
CA ASP A 320 -9.61 -2.38 8.68
C ASP A 320 -9.32 -3.89 8.63
N LYS A 321 -8.52 -4.38 9.59
CA LYS A 321 -8.08 -5.78 9.61
C LYS A 321 -9.18 -6.77 10.00
N ALA A 322 -10.24 -6.31 10.68
CA ALA A 322 -11.40 -7.16 10.93
C ALA A 322 -12.25 -7.26 9.65
N ILE A 323 -12.45 -6.17 8.92
CA ILE A 323 -13.11 -6.17 7.61
C ILE A 323 -12.31 -7.00 6.60
N TYR A 324 -10.97 -6.88 6.59
CA TYR A 324 -10.10 -7.71 5.78
C TYR A 324 -10.40 -9.21 5.94
N SER A 325 -10.74 -9.68 7.14
CA SER A 325 -11.04 -11.11 7.36
C SER A 325 -12.28 -11.62 6.62
N TYR A 326 -13.18 -10.72 6.22
CA TYR A 326 -14.38 -11.01 5.41
C TYR A 326 -14.17 -10.79 3.91
N MET A 327 -12.98 -10.35 3.49
CA MET A 327 -12.75 -9.98 2.09
C MET A 327 -13.06 -11.08 1.07
N PRO A 328 -12.78 -12.37 1.32
CA PRO A 328 -13.22 -13.44 0.40
C PRO A 328 -14.74 -13.48 0.21
N ASP A 329 -15.50 -13.31 1.29
CA ASP A 329 -16.97 -13.30 1.27
C ASP A 329 -17.50 -12.01 0.61
N ILE A 330 -16.84 -10.88 0.84
CA ILE A 330 -17.13 -9.59 0.19
C ILE A 330 -16.92 -9.71 -1.33
N VAL A 331 -15.81 -10.32 -1.76
CA VAL A 331 -15.56 -10.57 -3.19
C VAL A 331 -16.66 -11.44 -3.78
N GLU A 332 -16.97 -12.58 -3.16
CA GLU A 332 -18.02 -13.49 -3.65
C GLU A 332 -19.39 -12.82 -3.71
N PHE A 333 -19.73 -12.01 -2.71
CA PHE A 333 -21.00 -11.30 -2.64
C PHE A 333 -21.22 -10.31 -3.80
N TYR A 334 -20.21 -9.51 -4.13
CA TYR A 334 -20.34 -8.48 -5.17
C TYR A 334 -19.98 -8.94 -6.57
N THR A 335 -19.13 -9.96 -6.72
CA THR A 335 -18.71 -10.44 -8.04
C THR A 335 -19.43 -11.72 -8.46
N GLY A 336 -20.03 -12.46 -7.54
CA GLY A 336 -20.58 -13.79 -7.78
C GLY A 336 -19.53 -14.88 -7.98
N GLU A 337 -18.25 -14.56 -7.80
CA GLU A 337 -17.13 -15.46 -8.02
C GLU A 337 -16.28 -15.59 -6.76
N LYS A 338 -15.68 -16.76 -6.57
CA LYS A 338 -14.73 -16.96 -5.47
C LYS A 338 -13.49 -16.08 -5.64
N ALA A 339 -12.94 -15.61 -4.53
CA ALA A 339 -11.73 -14.80 -4.53
C ALA A 339 -10.55 -15.55 -5.18
N ILE A 340 -9.93 -14.93 -6.18
CA ILE A 340 -8.74 -15.45 -6.88
C ILE A 340 -7.52 -15.41 -5.96
N LEU A 341 -7.34 -14.30 -5.23
CA LEU A 341 -6.26 -14.14 -4.25
C LEU A 341 -6.71 -14.65 -2.88
N LYS A 342 -5.83 -15.42 -2.26
CA LYS A 342 -6.06 -15.96 -0.92
C LYS A 342 -5.86 -14.87 0.13
N ASN A 343 -6.71 -14.84 1.16
CA ASN A 343 -6.41 -14.13 2.40
C ASN A 343 -5.58 -15.03 3.31
N VAL A 344 -4.78 -14.40 4.17
CA VAL A 344 -4.20 -15.10 5.32
C VAL A 344 -5.32 -15.47 6.28
N GLN A 345 -5.31 -16.71 6.79
CA GLN A 345 -6.25 -17.10 7.84
C GLN A 345 -6.19 -16.09 8.99
N THR A 346 -7.34 -15.61 9.43
CA THR A 346 -7.42 -14.57 10.44
C THR A 346 -8.42 -14.94 11.51
N TRP A 347 -7.97 -14.98 12.75
CA TRP A 347 -8.81 -15.15 13.94
C TRP A 347 -9.17 -13.77 14.49
N ARG A 348 -10.44 -13.50 14.60
CA ARG A 348 -10.95 -12.27 15.23
C ARG A 348 -11.05 -12.51 16.73
N CYS A 349 -10.23 -11.82 17.52
CA CYS A 349 -10.21 -12.00 18.97
C CYS A 349 -11.51 -11.52 19.66
N SER A 350 -12.38 -10.79 18.95
CA SER A 350 -13.74 -10.48 19.42
C SER A 350 -14.64 -11.70 19.57
N GLU A 351 -14.32 -12.81 18.92
CA GLU A 351 -15.05 -14.07 18.98
C GLU A 351 -14.46 -14.94 20.10
N PRO A 352 -15.29 -15.45 21.04
CA PRO A 352 -14.77 -16.19 22.21
C PRO A 352 -13.88 -17.40 21.86
N ASP A 353 -14.29 -18.19 20.86
CA ASP A 353 -13.55 -19.39 20.44
C ASP A 353 -12.22 -19.02 19.77
N SER A 354 -12.24 -17.99 18.93
CA SER A 354 -11.02 -17.43 18.31
C SER A 354 -10.06 -16.87 19.36
N LEU A 355 -10.57 -16.15 20.36
CA LEU A 355 -9.76 -15.62 21.45
C LEU A 355 -9.12 -16.74 22.27
N ALA A 356 -9.87 -17.79 22.62
CA ALA A 356 -9.34 -18.95 23.35
C ALA A 356 -8.19 -19.60 22.56
N TYR A 357 -8.41 -19.89 21.28
CA TYR A 357 -7.38 -20.43 20.39
C TYR A 357 -6.12 -19.56 20.36
N VAL A 358 -6.30 -18.24 20.15
CA VAL A 358 -5.18 -17.29 20.06
C VAL A 358 -4.38 -17.23 21.35
N LEU A 359 -5.03 -17.24 22.51
CA LEU A 359 -4.34 -17.24 23.81
C LEU A 359 -3.50 -18.50 24.04
N ASP A 360 -3.98 -19.66 23.59
CA ASP A 360 -3.28 -20.94 23.72
C ASP A 360 -2.10 -21.06 22.75
N HIS A 361 -2.17 -20.39 21.57
CA HIS A 361 -1.16 -20.47 20.50
C HIS A 361 -0.38 -19.15 20.30
N LEU A 362 -0.41 -18.25 21.28
CA LEU A 362 0.13 -16.88 21.13
C LEU A 362 1.62 -16.84 20.72
N ALA A 363 2.40 -17.85 21.13
CA ALA A 363 3.81 -17.98 20.76
C ALA A 363 4.05 -18.35 19.29
N GLU A 364 3.01 -18.79 18.57
CA GLU A 364 3.09 -19.23 17.17
C GLU A 364 2.49 -18.21 16.19
N LEU A 365 1.74 -17.26 16.70
CA LEU A 365 0.91 -16.35 15.93
C LEU A 365 1.50 -14.94 15.82
N VAL A 366 1.07 -14.22 14.81
CA VAL A 366 1.23 -12.76 14.70
C VAL A 366 -0.08 -12.11 15.11
N VAL A 367 -0.05 -11.29 16.17
CA VAL A 367 -1.23 -10.55 16.65
C VAL A 367 -1.09 -9.09 16.28
N LYS A 368 -2.15 -8.50 15.75
CA LYS A 368 -2.18 -7.11 15.25
C LYS A 368 -3.36 -6.36 15.83
N GLU A 369 -3.19 -5.06 16.09
CA GLU A 369 -4.32 -4.18 16.36
C GLU A 369 -5.16 -3.98 15.09
N VAL A 370 -6.50 -3.98 15.23
CA VAL A 370 -7.45 -3.88 14.10
C VAL A 370 -7.23 -2.59 13.31
N HIS A 371 -7.10 -1.46 14.01
CA HIS A 371 -6.89 -0.14 13.40
C HIS A 371 -5.41 0.27 13.31
N GLY A 372 -4.48 -0.59 13.74
CA GLY A 372 -3.05 -0.31 13.74
C GLY A 372 -2.45 -0.29 12.32
N SER A 373 -1.46 0.57 12.08
CA SER A 373 -0.71 0.67 10.82
C SER A 373 0.80 0.68 11.07
N GLY A 374 1.60 0.46 10.02
CA GLY A 374 3.08 0.56 10.08
C GLY A 374 3.77 -0.48 10.97
N GLY A 375 3.06 -1.55 11.42
CA GLY A 375 3.61 -2.59 12.31
C GLY A 375 3.73 -2.18 13.78
N TYR A 376 3.18 -1.03 14.18
CA TYR A 376 3.09 -0.65 15.58
C TYR A 376 1.97 -1.45 16.27
N GLY A 377 2.14 -1.75 17.58
CA GLY A 377 1.15 -2.52 18.35
C GLY A 377 1.03 -4.00 17.95
N MET A 378 2.00 -4.55 17.21
CA MET A 378 2.02 -5.93 16.74
C MET A 378 2.88 -6.82 17.65
N LEU A 379 2.44 -8.06 17.85
CA LEU A 379 3.23 -9.14 18.45
C LEU A 379 3.60 -10.18 17.38
N VAL A 380 4.87 -10.51 17.26
CA VAL A 380 5.35 -11.66 16.49
C VAL A 380 5.71 -12.74 17.48
N GLY A 381 4.79 -13.68 17.75
CA GLY A 381 4.88 -14.69 18.81
C GLY A 381 6.20 -15.47 18.81
N PRO A 382 6.66 -16.02 17.66
CA PRO A 382 7.93 -16.77 17.60
C PRO A 382 9.18 -15.97 17.97
N ALA A 383 9.13 -14.64 17.89
CA ALA A 383 10.24 -13.74 18.23
C ALA A 383 10.09 -13.11 19.62
N ALA A 384 8.95 -13.31 20.28
CA ALA A 384 8.61 -12.65 21.53
C ALA A 384 9.17 -13.37 22.75
N SER A 385 9.58 -12.61 23.75
CA SER A 385 9.94 -13.13 25.08
C SER A 385 8.68 -13.55 25.87
N GLN A 386 8.84 -14.40 26.86
CA GLN A 386 7.75 -14.83 27.75
C GLN A 386 7.06 -13.63 28.44
N LYS A 387 7.81 -12.58 28.75
CA LYS A 387 7.26 -11.36 29.35
C LYS A 387 6.36 -10.60 28.36
N GLU A 388 6.75 -10.53 27.10
CA GLU A 388 5.97 -9.88 26.03
C GLU A 388 4.69 -10.69 25.75
N LEU A 389 4.79 -12.02 25.65
CA LEU A 389 3.64 -12.90 25.48
C LEU A 389 2.63 -12.73 26.64
N ALA A 390 3.09 -12.73 27.90
CA ALA A 390 2.22 -12.52 29.05
C ALA A 390 1.56 -11.13 29.05
N SER A 391 2.31 -10.09 28.69
CA SER A 391 1.79 -8.73 28.56
C SER A 391 0.72 -8.63 27.48
N PHE A 392 0.98 -9.26 26.30
CA PHE A 392 0.02 -9.25 25.20
C PHE A 392 -1.23 -10.07 25.49
N ALA A 393 -1.10 -11.22 26.15
CA ALA A 393 -2.24 -12.01 26.61
C ALA A 393 -3.17 -11.20 27.55
N ALA A 394 -2.58 -10.35 28.42
CA ALA A 394 -3.36 -9.46 29.28
C ALA A 394 -4.10 -8.38 28.47
N LYS A 395 -3.47 -7.80 27.44
CA LYS A 395 -4.11 -6.83 26.51
C LYS A 395 -5.27 -7.47 25.77
N LEU A 396 -5.09 -8.67 25.22
CA LEU A 396 -6.11 -9.42 24.50
C LEU A 396 -7.36 -9.67 25.37
N ARG A 397 -7.15 -10.12 26.62
CA ARG A 397 -8.27 -10.34 27.58
C ARG A 397 -9.00 -9.04 27.93
N LYS A 398 -8.26 -7.91 28.01
CA LYS A 398 -8.82 -6.60 28.38
C LYS A 398 -9.66 -5.99 27.27
N ASN A 399 -9.19 -6.09 26.02
CA ASN A 399 -9.85 -5.50 24.86
C ASN A 399 -9.75 -6.40 23.62
N PRO A 400 -10.43 -7.57 23.63
CA PRO A 400 -10.30 -8.55 22.56
C PRO A 400 -10.74 -8.01 21.18
N SER A 401 -11.73 -7.14 21.12
CA SER A 401 -12.26 -6.60 19.87
C SER A 401 -11.26 -5.72 19.11
N ASN A 402 -10.19 -5.25 19.78
CA ASN A 402 -9.15 -4.45 19.15
C ASN A 402 -8.06 -5.29 18.47
N TYR A 403 -8.19 -6.63 18.43
CA TYR A 403 -7.13 -7.50 17.94
C TYR A 403 -7.62 -8.57 16.98
N ILE A 404 -6.76 -8.85 16.00
CA ILE A 404 -6.80 -10.06 15.18
C ILE A 404 -5.50 -10.84 15.36
N ALA A 405 -5.54 -12.14 15.06
CA ALA A 405 -4.35 -12.97 14.97
C ALA A 405 -4.29 -13.71 13.64
N GLN A 406 -3.07 -13.95 13.17
CA GLN A 406 -2.77 -14.66 11.93
C GLN A 406 -1.64 -15.67 12.17
N PRO A 407 -1.55 -16.77 11.40
CA PRO A 407 -0.41 -17.66 11.48
C PRO A 407 0.87 -16.92 11.07
N THR A 408 1.99 -17.30 11.64
CA THR A 408 3.30 -16.83 11.14
C THR A 408 3.57 -17.48 9.79
N LEU A 409 3.55 -16.68 8.73
CA LEU A 409 3.81 -17.16 7.38
C LEU A 409 5.31 -17.34 7.12
N SER A 410 5.66 -18.42 6.43
CA SER A 410 6.99 -18.60 5.86
C SER A 410 7.14 -17.80 4.58
N LEU A 411 7.40 -16.51 4.71
CA LEU A 411 7.55 -15.60 3.56
C LEU A 411 8.65 -16.08 2.61
N SER A 412 8.44 -15.91 1.31
CA SER A 412 9.47 -16.16 0.30
C SER A 412 10.72 -15.31 0.54
N THR A 413 11.82 -15.75 -0.03
CA THR A 413 13.09 -15.00 -0.04
C THR A 413 13.49 -14.65 -1.46
N VAL A 414 14.11 -13.46 -1.58
CA VAL A 414 14.88 -13.03 -2.75
C VAL A 414 16.27 -12.65 -2.26
N PRO A 415 17.35 -12.96 -2.99
CA PRO A 415 18.68 -12.58 -2.55
C PRO A 415 18.85 -11.05 -2.54
N ILE A 416 19.67 -10.57 -1.61
CA ILE A 416 20.22 -9.20 -1.60
C ILE A 416 21.72 -9.26 -1.90
N PHE A 417 22.27 -8.14 -2.40
CA PHE A 417 23.72 -7.99 -2.54
C PHE A 417 24.34 -7.64 -1.19
N ALA A 418 24.98 -8.62 -0.58
CA ALA A 418 25.64 -8.49 0.73
C ALA A 418 27.17 -8.53 0.58
N LYS A 419 27.89 -8.12 1.64
CA LYS A 419 29.38 -8.09 1.65
C LYS A 419 30.05 -9.41 1.27
N LYS A 420 29.37 -10.55 1.46
CA LYS A 420 29.88 -11.91 1.15
C LYS A 420 29.21 -12.54 -0.07
N GLY A 421 28.60 -11.76 -0.95
CA GLY A 421 27.84 -12.25 -2.10
C GLY A 421 26.33 -12.17 -1.89
N LEU A 422 25.57 -13.06 -2.55
CA LEU A 422 24.11 -13.09 -2.44
C LEU A 422 23.68 -13.69 -1.08
N ALA A 423 22.71 -13.05 -0.46
CA ALA A 423 22.15 -13.50 0.81
C ALA A 423 20.61 -13.45 0.77
N PRO A 424 19.89 -14.57 1.04
CA PRO A 424 18.44 -14.60 0.99
C PRO A 424 17.82 -13.70 2.07
N ARG A 425 16.76 -12.97 1.69
CA ARG A 425 15.97 -12.11 2.60
C ARG A 425 14.50 -12.20 2.27
N HIS A 426 13.67 -12.15 3.29
CA HIS A 426 12.23 -12.11 3.12
C HIS A 426 11.77 -10.84 2.43
N VAL A 427 10.76 -10.98 1.59
CA VAL A 427 10.17 -9.90 0.79
C VAL A 427 8.65 -9.93 0.85
N ASP A 428 8.05 -8.77 0.62
CA ASP A 428 6.65 -8.63 0.22
C ASP A 428 6.53 -7.78 -1.04
N LEU A 429 5.31 -7.59 -1.52
CA LEU A 429 5.00 -6.81 -2.71
C LEU A 429 3.80 -5.91 -2.44
N ARG A 430 3.92 -4.62 -2.78
CA ARG A 430 2.79 -3.68 -2.83
C ARG A 430 2.54 -3.25 -4.28
N PRO A 431 1.66 -3.93 -5.03
CA PRO A 431 1.12 -3.41 -6.28
C PRO A 431 0.33 -2.13 -6.05
N PHE A 432 0.30 -1.28 -7.08
CA PHE A 432 -0.48 -0.05 -7.08
C PHE A 432 -1.56 -0.12 -8.16
N VAL A 433 -2.79 0.17 -7.76
CA VAL A 433 -3.99 0.09 -8.57
C VAL A 433 -4.61 1.45 -8.71
N LEU A 434 -4.96 1.81 -9.93
CA LEU A 434 -5.67 3.03 -10.27
C LEU A 434 -7.08 2.69 -10.76
N VAL A 435 -8.09 3.28 -10.14
CA VAL A 435 -9.50 3.04 -10.45
C VAL A 435 -10.12 4.29 -11.04
N SER A 436 -10.88 4.12 -12.09
CA SER A 436 -11.68 5.16 -12.72
C SER A 436 -12.97 4.58 -13.31
N PRO A 437 -13.95 5.39 -13.70
CA PRO A 437 -15.16 4.89 -14.40
C PRO A 437 -14.84 4.15 -15.71
N LYS A 438 -13.64 4.34 -16.26
CA LYS A 438 -13.18 3.65 -17.48
C LYS A 438 -12.57 2.28 -17.23
N GLY A 439 -12.42 1.88 -15.97
CA GLY A 439 -11.86 0.60 -15.56
C GLY A 439 -10.71 0.74 -14.58
N ILE A 440 -10.07 -0.38 -14.31
CA ILE A 440 -8.96 -0.54 -13.37
C ILE A 440 -7.65 -0.66 -14.15
N ASN A 441 -6.65 0.10 -13.75
CA ASN A 441 -5.29 0.03 -14.28
C ASN A 441 -4.34 -0.42 -13.16
N ILE A 442 -3.62 -1.50 -13.37
CA ILE A 442 -2.65 -2.05 -12.41
C ILE A 442 -1.26 -1.86 -13.00
N THR A 443 -0.39 -1.17 -12.28
CA THR A 443 1.00 -0.98 -12.72
C THR A 443 1.76 -2.29 -12.64
N PRO A 444 2.48 -2.71 -13.69
CA PRO A 444 3.21 -3.96 -13.70
C PRO A 444 4.26 -4.05 -12.58
N GLY A 445 4.09 -4.99 -11.64
CA GLY A 445 4.94 -5.15 -10.47
C GLY A 445 4.42 -4.43 -9.23
N GLY A 446 5.23 -3.53 -8.68
CA GLY A 446 4.92 -2.84 -7.43
C GLY A 446 6.18 -2.55 -6.63
N LEU A 447 6.01 -2.02 -5.42
CA LEU A 447 7.10 -1.85 -4.48
C LEU A 447 7.42 -3.18 -3.80
N THR A 448 8.59 -3.76 -4.05
CA THR A 448 9.12 -4.85 -3.23
C THR A 448 9.85 -4.27 -2.02
N ARG A 449 9.34 -4.61 -0.81
CA ARG A 449 10.04 -4.31 0.44
C ARG A 449 10.84 -5.54 0.86
N VAL A 450 12.01 -5.33 1.48
CA VAL A 450 12.93 -6.40 1.82
C VAL A 450 13.43 -6.26 3.26
N ALA A 451 13.42 -7.37 4.01
CA ALA A 451 14.01 -7.43 5.34
C ALA A 451 15.55 -7.39 5.23
N LEU A 452 16.21 -6.42 5.86
CA LEU A 452 17.67 -6.31 5.77
C LEU A 452 18.40 -7.25 6.74
N LYS A 453 17.76 -7.61 7.86
CA LYS A 453 18.32 -8.55 8.84
C LYS A 453 17.98 -9.98 8.46
N ALA A 454 18.98 -10.88 8.56
CA ALA A 454 18.77 -12.30 8.31
C ALA A 454 17.71 -12.88 9.26
N GLY A 455 16.74 -13.61 8.70
CA GLY A 455 15.67 -14.26 9.44
C GLY A 455 14.57 -13.31 9.97
N SER A 456 14.66 -12.00 9.73
CA SER A 456 13.60 -11.05 10.08
C SER A 456 12.45 -11.16 9.09
N LEU A 457 11.22 -11.24 9.60
CA LEU A 457 9.98 -11.14 8.82
C LEU A 457 9.49 -9.69 8.66
N VAL A 458 10.16 -8.74 9.29
CA VAL A 458 9.81 -7.32 9.24
C VAL A 458 10.41 -6.70 7.99
N VAL A 459 9.58 -6.41 7.02
CA VAL A 459 9.96 -5.82 5.72
C VAL A 459 9.65 -4.32 5.62
N ASN A 460 8.81 -3.79 6.52
CA ASN A 460 8.34 -2.40 6.47
C ASN A 460 9.49 -1.39 6.57
N SER A 461 9.51 -0.42 5.67
CA SER A 461 10.52 0.66 5.64
C SER A 461 10.53 1.49 6.93
N SER A 462 9.36 1.71 7.56
CA SER A 462 9.23 2.39 8.86
C SER A 462 9.97 1.69 10.00
N GLN A 463 10.21 0.39 9.88
CA GLN A 463 10.93 -0.43 10.86
C GLN A 463 12.34 -0.84 10.39
N GLY A 464 12.88 -0.17 9.38
CA GLY A 464 14.24 -0.38 8.88
C GLY A 464 14.34 -1.43 7.77
N GLY A 465 13.25 -1.75 7.09
CA GLY A 465 13.26 -2.51 5.83
C GLY A 465 13.87 -1.69 4.69
N GLY A 466 14.40 -2.38 3.68
CA GLY A 466 14.86 -1.81 2.45
C GLY A 466 13.89 -2.01 1.29
N THR A 467 14.31 -1.61 0.11
CA THR A 467 13.54 -1.74 -1.13
C THR A 467 14.39 -2.30 -2.26
N LYS A 468 13.76 -2.88 -3.27
CA LYS A 468 14.36 -3.34 -4.51
C LYS A 468 13.41 -3.17 -5.68
N ASP A 469 13.97 -3.05 -6.89
CA ASP A 469 13.16 -2.97 -8.09
C ASP A 469 12.41 -4.28 -8.35
N THR A 470 11.20 -4.19 -8.83
CA THR A 470 10.35 -5.33 -9.21
C THR A 470 10.20 -5.38 -10.72
N TRP A 471 10.66 -6.46 -11.32
CA TRP A 471 10.60 -6.67 -12.76
C TRP A 471 9.50 -7.67 -13.11
N VAL A 472 8.54 -7.23 -13.87
CA VAL A 472 7.59 -8.12 -14.54
C VAL A 472 8.13 -8.33 -15.95
N LEU A 473 8.41 -9.57 -16.31
CA LEU A 473 8.90 -9.89 -17.64
C LEU A 473 7.81 -9.72 -18.70
N GLU A 474 8.20 -9.32 -19.91
CA GLU A 474 7.35 -9.45 -21.10
C GLU A 474 7.37 -10.91 -21.55
N ASP A 475 6.38 -11.31 -22.40
CA ASP A 475 6.33 -12.64 -23.03
C ASP A 475 7.40 -12.80 -24.09
#